data_7c47de710c6b5b4d99c708422758c91c
#
_entry.id   7c47de710c6b5b4d99c708422758c91c
#
_cell.length_a   1.000
_cell.length_b   1.000
_cell.length_c   1.000
_cell.angle_alpha   90.00
_cell.angle_beta   90.00
_cell.angle_gamma   90.00
#
_symmetry.space_group_name_H-M   'P 1'
#
loop_
_entity.id
_entity.type
_entity.pdbx_description
1 polymer ?
#
loop_
_entity_poly.entity_id
_entity_poly.type
_entity_poly.pdbx_seq_one_letter_code
_entity_poly.pdbx_strand_id
1 'polypeptide(L)'
;VDPDVDRLALVSENGEPFGEEYTLVAVSDYVLSKTPGNTVSNLSSTKALKIVTEKRKGIYHPAAVGEVNVVAKMKEITAVIGGEGNGGIIYPELHYGRDALVGIALFLSHLAQFGRPASMLRAQYPNYFISKNKIELTPEINIDAILETLKKKYAKHPINTIDGLK
;
A
#
# COMPACT_ATOMS: atom_id res chain seq x y z
N VAL A 1 4.80 13.38 -10.13
CA VAL A 1 5.67 13.03 -8.99
C VAL A 1 5.81 14.23 -8.10
N ASP A 2 6.12 14.01 -6.84
CA ASP A 2 6.42 15.07 -5.88
C ASP A 2 7.88 15.56 -6.00
N PRO A 3 8.29 16.61 -5.24
CA PRO A 3 9.58 17.25 -5.47
C PRO A 3 10.82 16.38 -5.24
N ASP A 4 10.75 15.40 -4.33
CA ASP A 4 11.82 14.44 -4.05
C ASP A 4 11.69 13.12 -4.81
N VAL A 5 10.69 13.03 -5.71
CA VAL A 5 10.49 11.95 -6.70
C VAL A 5 10.32 10.57 -6.06
N ASP A 6 9.74 10.51 -4.88
CA ASP A 6 9.51 9.27 -4.15
C ASP A 6 8.06 8.75 -4.25
N ARG A 7 7.09 9.62 -4.67
CA ARG A 7 5.66 9.29 -4.80
C ARG A 7 5.13 9.57 -6.20
N LEU A 8 4.29 8.67 -6.69
CA LEU A 8 3.70 8.72 -8.02
C LEU A 8 2.18 8.87 -7.94
N ALA A 9 1.65 9.91 -8.55
CA ALA A 9 0.23 10.08 -8.83
C ALA A 9 -0.02 9.97 -10.34
N LEU A 10 -1.09 9.28 -10.71
CA LEU A 10 -1.48 9.02 -12.09
C LEU A 10 -2.87 9.56 -12.35
N VAL A 11 -3.07 10.14 -13.54
CA VAL A 11 -4.37 10.55 -14.06
C VAL A 11 -4.68 9.71 -15.28
N SER A 12 -5.86 9.13 -15.32
CA SER A 12 -6.32 8.31 -16.44
C SER A 12 -6.71 9.18 -17.64
N GLU A 13 -6.84 8.58 -18.82
CA GLU A 13 -7.20 9.25 -20.07
C GLU A 13 -8.56 9.96 -20.05
N ASN A 14 -9.45 9.58 -19.12
CA ASN A 14 -10.75 10.21 -18.90
C ASN A 14 -10.71 11.41 -17.95
N GLY A 15 -9.52 11.82 -17.48
CA GLY A 15 -9.31 12.91 -16.53
C GLY A 15 -9.48 12.52 -15.06
N GLU A 16 -9.89 11.29 -14.76
CA GLU A 16 -10.06 10.82 -13.38
C GLU A 16 -8.72 10.37 -12.77
N PRO A 17 -8.48 10.63 -11.48
CA PRO A 17 -7.32 10.08 -10.79
C PRO A 17 -7.35 8.55 -10.80
N PHE A 18 -6.23 7.92 -11.13
CA PHE A 18 -6.08 6.46 -10.97
C PHE A 18 -6.20 6.04 -9.50
N GLY A 19 -5.82 6.95 -8.61
CA GLY A 19 -5.80 6.80 -7.17
C GLY A 19 -4.41 6.35 -6.68
N GLU A 20 -3.83 7.14 -5.78
CA GLU A 20 -2.48 6.92 -5.28
C GLU A 20 -2.30 5.53 -4.65
N GLU A 21 -3.29 5.08 -3.88
CA GLU A 21 -3.30 3.75 -3.28
C GLU A 21 -3.28 2.62 -4.32
N TYR A 22 -3.87 2.86 -5.50
CA TYR A 22 -3.97 1.87 -6.58
C TYR A 22 -2.76 1.86 -7.50
N THR A 23 -1.90 2.87 -7.43
CA THR A 23 -0.59 2.84 -8.09
C THR A 23 0.21 1.63 -7.61
N LEU A 24 0.34 1.46 -6.29
CA LEU A 24 1.01 0.29 -5.71
C LEU A 24 0.32 -1.03 -6.09
N VAL A 25 -1.02 -1.05 -6.12
CA VAL A 25 -1.79 -2.25 -6.49
C VAL A 25 -1.49 -2.69 -7.92
N ALA A 26 -1.53 -1.74 -8.88
CA ALA A 26 -1.28 -2.03 -10.29
C ALA A 26 0.17 -2.47 -10.55
N VAL A 27 1.13 -1.76 -9.96
CA VAL A 27 2.55 -2.11 -10.08
C VAL A 27 2.83 -3.48 -9.46
N SER A 28 2.22 -3.79 -8.31
CA SER A 28 2.36 -5.10 -7.66
C SER A 28 1.74 -6.23 -8.49
N ASP A 29 0.60 -6.00 -9.12
CA ASP A 29 -0.02 -6.98 -10.02
C ASP A 29 0.90 -7.35 -11.18
N TYR A 30 1.57 -6.34 -11.76
CA TYR A 30 2.56 -6.55 -12.80
C TYR A 30 3.77 -7.34 -12.32
N VAL A 31 4.41 -6.90 -11.23
CA VAL A 31 5.60 -7.56 -10.66
C VAL A 31 5.27 -9.02 -10.31
N LEU A 32 4.18 -9.25 -9.61
CA LEU A 32 3.74 -10.60 -9.21
C LEU A 32 3.38 -11.48 -10.40
N SER A 33 3.03 -10.91 -11.55
CA SER A 33 2.81 -11.67 -12.78
C SER A 33 4.11 -12.22 -13.38
N LYS A 34 5.26 -11.62 -13.05
CA LYS A 34 6.60 -12.03 -13.51
C LYS A 34 7.34 -12.82 -12.44
N THR A 35 7.30 -12.32 -11.21
CA THR A 35 8.01 -12.88 -10.07
C THR A 35 7.00 -13.08 -8.92
N PRO A 36 6.38 -14.27 -8.81
CA PRO A 36 5.50 -14.58 -7.69
C PRO A 36 6.22 -14.45 -6.35
N GLY A 37 5.56 -13.85 -5.36
CA GLY A 37 6.19 -13.62 -4.06
C GLY A 37 5.30 -12.85 -3.09
N ASN A 38 5.88 -12.44 -1.98
CA ASN A 38 5.19 -11.71 -0.92
C ASN A 38 5.17 -10.21 -1.19
N THR A 39 4.15 -9.52 -0.68
CA THR A 39 4.05 -8.06 -0.73
C THR A 39 3.88 -7.45 0.65
N VAL A 40 4.29 -6.19 0.78
CA VAL A 40 4.13 -5.41 2.00
C VAL A 40 3.52 -4.05 1.68
N SER A 41 2.56 -3.61 2.49
CA SER A 41 2.22 -2.19 2.58
C SER A 41 1.90 -1.78 4.02
N ASN A 42 1.90 -0.48 4.26
CA ASN A 42 1.48 0.02 5.58
C ASN A 42 -0.02 -0.16 5.79
N LEU A 43 -0.46 -0.11 7.06
CA LEU A 43 -1.88 -0.27 7.45
C LEU A 43 -2.78 0.88 6.98
N SER A 44 -2.22 1.98 6.48
CA SER A 44 -2.94 3.11 5.89
C SER A 44 -3.17 2.96 4.38
N SER A 45 -2.88 1.79 3.81
CA SER A 45 -3.08 1.45 2.40
C SER A 45 -4.34 0.65 2.15
N THR A 46 -4.80 0.64 0.90
CA THR A 46 -5.99 -0.11 0.48
C THR A 46 -5.85 -1.62 0.65
N LYS A 47 -6.94 -2.29 0.98
CA LYS A 47 -7.01 -3.77 1.00
C LYS A 47 -6.87 -4.41 -0.38
N ALA A 48 -6.97 -3.63 -1.46
CA ALA A 48 -6.85 -4.15 -2.82
C ALA A 48 -5.50 -4.83 -3.09
N LEU A 49 -4.41 -4.35 -2.46
CA LEU A 49 -3.10 -5.00 -2.58
C LEU A 49 -3.13 -6.45 -2.05
N LYS A 50 -3.76 -6.68 -0.89
CA LYS A 50 -3.93 -8.03 -0.35
C LYS A 50 -4.64 -8.94 -1.36
N ILE A 51 -5.75 -8.48 -1.92
CA ILE A 51 -6.55 -9.26 -2.89
C ILE A 51 -5.72 -9.63 -4.14
N VAL A 52 -4.97 -8.66 -4.67
CA VAL A 52 -4.10 -8.90 -5.84
C VAL A 52 -2.98 -9.88 -5.49
N THR A 53 -2.35 -9.73 -4.33
CA THR A 53 -1.30 -10.63 -3.88
C THR A 53 -1.78 -12.07 -3.74
N GLU A 54 -2.92 -12.27 -3.10
CA GLU A 54 -3.54 -13.60 -2.92
C GLU A 54 -3.96 -14.22 -4.27
N LYS A 55 -4.52 -13.41 -5.19
CA LYS A 55 -4.83 -13.83 -6.57
C LYS A 55 -3.58 -14.32 -7.32
N ARG A 56 -2.42 -13.72 -7.04
CA ARG A 56 -1.12 -14.11 -7.60
C ARG A 56 -0.40 -15.19 -6.78
N LYS A 57 -1.09 -15.81 -5.81
CA LYS A 57 -0.58 -16.89 -4.93
C LYS A 57 0.57 -16.46 -4.01
N GLY A 58 0.71 -15.16 -3.74
CA GLY A 58 1.62 -14.59 -2.75
C GLY A 58 0.93 -14.38 -1.40
N ILE A 59 1.71 -13.98 -0.40
CA ILE A 59 1.22 -13.62 0.93
C ILE A 59 1.41 -12.13 1.13
N TYR A 60 0.33 -11.44 1.49
CA TYR A 60 0.35 -10.03 1.87
C TYR A 60 0.70 -9.88 3.36
N HIS A 61 1.62 -8.99 3.67
CA HIS A 61 2.01 -8.65 5.04
C HIS A 61 1.80 -7.15 5.31
N PRO A 62 1.04 -6.79 6.33
CA PRO A 62 0.91 -5.41 6.76
C PRO A 62 2.14 -4.98 7.56
N ALA A 63 2.49 -3.68 7.48
CA ALA A 63 3.47 -3.02 8.32
C ALA A 63 2.84 -1.80 9.03
N ALA A 64 3.46 -1.32 10.09
CA ALA A 64 3.12 -0.02 10.68
C ALA A 64 3.35 1.10 9.65
N VAL A 65 2.69 2.25 9.84
CA VAL A 65 2.86 3.43 8.98
C VAL A 65 4.31 3.93 9.07
N GLY A 66 4.83 4.34 7.93
CA GLY A 66 6.20 4.83 7.75
C GLY A 66 7.06 3.88 6.91
N GLU A 67 7.79 4.46 5.97
CA GLU A 67 8.64 3.74 5.03
C GLU A 67 9.62 2.78 5.71
N VAL A 68 10.24 3.21 6.81
CA VAL A 68 11.21 2.39 7.57
C VAL A 68 10.58 1.07 8.03
N ASN A 69 9.33 1.10 8.49
CA ASN A 69 8.59 -0.08 8.94
C ASN A 69 8.25 -1.01 7.76
N VAL A 70 7.86 -0.42 6.63
CA VAL A 70 7.59 -1.18 5.39
C VAL A 70 8.86 -1.87 4.91
N VAL A 71 9.97 -1.13 4.82
CA VAL A 71 11.28 -1.67 4.39
C VAL A 71 11.77 -2.78 5.32
N ALA A 72 11.68 -2.57 6.63
CA ALA A 72 12.07 -3.59 7.62
C ALA A 72 11.29 -4.89 7.41
N LYS A 73 9.95 -4.79 7.27
CA LYS A 73 9.10 -5.95 7.00
C LYS A 73 9.39 -6.59 5.65
N MET A 74 9.66 -5.81 4.60
CA MET A 74 10.02 -6.34 3.27
C MET A 74 11.31 -7.16 3.33
N LYS A 75 12.33 -6.69 4.06
CA LYS A 75 13.60 -7.43 4.27
C LYS A 75 13.38 -8.71 5.06
N GLU A 76 12.59 -8.64 6.14
CA GLU A 76 12.28 -9.79 7.00
C GLU A 76 11.68 -10.97 6.22
N ILE A 77 10.75 -10.69 5.30
CA ILE A 77 9.98 -11.72 4.59
C ILE A 77 10.43 -11.92 3.14
N THR A 78 11.48 -11.24 2.71
CA THR A 78 11.97 -11.26 1.32
C THR A 78 10.84 -10.91 0.34
N ALA A 79 10.15 -9.78 0.58
CA ALA A 79 9.07 -9.33 -0.29
C ALA A 79 9.61 -8.89 -1.65
N VAL A 80 8.89 -9.21 -2.73
CA VAL A 80 9.29 -8.85 -4.10
C VAL A 80 8.88 -7.45 -4.50
N ILE A 81 7.89 -6.87 -3.81
CA ILE A 81 7.42 -5.49 -3.97
C ILE A 81 6.71 -5.04 -2.71
N GLY A 82 6.77 -3.75 -2.44
CA GLY A 82 6.03 -3.12 -1.36
C GLY A 82 5.88 -1.63 -1.57
N GLY A 83 5.36 -0.95 -0.56
CA GLY A 83 5.20 0.50 -0.62
C GLY A 83 4.13 1.03 0.32
N GLU A 84 3.69 2.22 0.04
CA GLU A 84 2.70 2.93 0.83
C GLU A 84 1.52 3.40 -0.04
N GLY A 85 0.35 3.59 0.57
CA GLY A 85 -0.87 4.04 -0.11
C GLY A 85 -0.85 5.50 -0.58
N ASN A 86 0.29 6.17 -0.50
CA ASN A 86 0.52 7.53 -0.97
C ASN A 86 1.24 7.59 -2.35
N GLY A 87 1.31 6.47 -3.06
CA GLY A 87 1.99 6.37 -4.35
C GLY A 87 3.47 6.00 -4.26
N GLY A 88 4.00 5.73 -3.07
CA GLY A 88 5.38 5.31 -2.86
C GLY A 88 5.57 3.83 -3.18
N ILE A 89 6.39 3.53 -4.19
CA ILE A 89 6.72 2.18 -4.64
C ILE A 89 8.12 1.81 -4.16
N ILE A 90 8.27 0.62 -3.57
CA ILE A 90 9.57 0.07 -3.16
C ILE A 90 9.78 -1.24 -3.92
N TYR A 91 10.80 -1.27 -4.78
CA TYR A 91 11.14 -2.43 -5.59
C TYR A 91 12.54 -2.94 -5.26
N PRO A 92 12.66 -4.02 -4.46
CA PRO A 92 13.93 -4.50 -3.91
C PRO A 92 15.01 -4.87 -4.93
N GLU A 93 14.61 -5.28 -6.15
CA GLU A 93 15.58 -5.57 -7.21
C GLU A 93 16.37 -4.32 -7.63
N LEU A 94 15.83 -3.12 -7.41
CA LEU A 94 16.53 -1.87 -7.63
C LEU A 94 17.14 -1.36 -6.31
N HIS A 95 16.31 -1.06 -5.32
CA HIS A 95 16.72 -0.65 -3.97
C HIS A 95 15.55 -0.68 -2.98
N TYR A 96 15.84 -0.49 -1.68
CA TYR A 96 14.87 -0.44 -0.60
C TYR A 96 14.45 1.00 -0.22
N GLY A 97 14.21 1.85 -1.19
CA GLY A 97 13.64 3.18 -1.01
C GLY A 97 12.42 3.35 -1.88
N ARG A 98 11.53 4.29 -1.53
CA ARG A 98 10.42 4.67 -2.40
C ARG A 98 11.00 5.36 -3.65
N ASP A 99 10.46 5.01 -4.81
CA ASP A 99 10.95 5.51 -6.09
C ASP A 99 9.81 5.64 -7.10
N ALA A 100 9.50 6.90 -7.46
CA ALA A 100 8.46 7.18 -8.43
C ALA A 100 8.88 6.81 -9.86
N LEU A 101 10.17 6.87 -10.22
CA LEU A 101 10.63 6.54 -11.57
C LEU A 101 10.50 5.05 -11.83
N VAL A 102 10.85 4.20 -10.87
CA VAL A 102 10.59 2.76 -11.00
C VAL A 102 9.10 2.47 -11.04
N GLY A 103 8.30 3.22 -10.25
CA GLY A 103 6.84 3.15 -10.30
C GLY A 103 6.29 3.46 -11.69
N ILE A 104 6.78 4.52 -12.35
CA ILE A 104 6.42 4.88 -13.73
C ILE A 104 6.78 3.75 -14.70
N ALA A 105 8.01 3.25 -14.65
CA ALA A 105 8.48 2.20 -15.54
C ALA A 105 7.65 0.92 -15.45
N LEU A 106 7.39 0.47 -14.22
CA LEU A 106 6.59 -0.73 -13.96
C LEU A 106 5.11 -0.54 -14.34
N PHE A 107 4.54 0.64 -14.04
CA PHE A 107 3.15 0.95 -14.41
C PHE A 107 2.96 1.00 -15.93
N LEU A 108 3.84 1.69 -16.65
CA LEU A 108 3.76 1.78 -18.12
C LEU A 108 3.99 0.40 -18.76
N SER A 109 4.87 -0.42 -18.21
CA SER A 109 5.07 -1.79 -18.66
C SER A 109 3.81 -2.63 -18.47
N HIS A 110 3.12 -2.46 -17.31
CA HIS A 110 1.84 -3.12 -17.07
C HIS A 110 0.76 -2.65 -18.04
N LEU A 111 0.64 -1.34 -18.23
CA LEU A 111 -0.34 -0.73 -19.13
C LEU A 111 -0.13 -1.18 -20.59
N ALA A 112 1.11 -1.20 -21.05
CA ALA A 112 1.46 -1.68 -22.38
C ALA A 112 1.10 -3.16 -22.58
N GLN A 113 1.36 -4.01 -21.58
CA GLN A 113 0.97 -5.42 -21.61
C GLN A 113 -0.55 -5.61 -21.54
N PHE A 114 -1.25 -4.76 -20.80
CA PHE A 114 -2.72 -4.79 -20.69
C PHE A 114 -3.40 -4.37 -22.00
N GLY A 115 -2.79 -3.48 -22.78
CA GLY A 115 -3.21 -3.09 -24.13
C GLY A 115 -4.53 -2.30 -24.18
N ARG A 116 -4.95 -1.71 -23.07
CA ARG A 116 -6.19 -0.93 -22.94
C ARG A 116 -5.93 0.32 -22.10
N PRO A 117 -6.83 1.34 -22.12
CA PRO A 117 -6.70 2.55 -21.33
C PRO A 117 -6.50 2.33 -19.82
N ALA A 118 -5.90 3.31 -19.16
CA ALA A 118 -5.60 3.24 -17.71
C ALA A 118 -6.85 3.14 -16.85
N SER A 119 -7.95 3.80 -17.22
CA SER A 119 -9.24 3.69 -16.54
C SER A 119 -9.77 2.25 -16.54
N MET A 120 -9.57 1.52 -17.63
CA MET A 120 -9.96 0.11 -17.73
C MET A 120 -9.05 -0.80 -16.90
N LEU A 121 -7.75 -0.48 -16.78
CA LEU A 121 -6.84 -1.16 -15.86
C LEU A 121 -7.28 -0.93 -14.41
N ARG A 122 -7.59 0.33 -14.05
CA ARG A 122 -8.10 0.68 -12.71
C ARG A 122 -9.35 -0.12 -12.34
N ALA A 123 -10.27 -0.29 -13.29
CA ALA A 123 -11.52 -1.02 -13.10
C ALA A 123 -11.33 -2.53 -12.85
N GLN A 124 -10.13 -3.10 -13.06
CA GLN A 124 -9.82 -4.50 -12.73
C GLN A 124 -9.65 -4.71 -11.22
N TYR A 125 -9.43 -3.65 -10.46
CA TYR A 125 -9.17 -3.73 -9.02
C TYR A 125 -10.42 -3.39 -8.21
N PRO A 126 -10.67 -4.10 -7.09
CA PRO A 126 -11.82 -3.83 -6.25
C PRO A 126 -11.72 -2.45 -5.61
N ASN A 127 -12.84 -1.75 -5.51
CA ASN A 127 -12.93 -0.46 -4.84
C ASN A 127 -13.03 -0.64 -3.33
N TYR A 128 -12.16 0.04 -2.60
CA TYR A 128 -12.22 0.21 -1.16
C TYR A 128 -12.18 1.68 -0.80
N PHE A 129 -12.87 2.04 0.26
CA PHE A 129 -12.90 3.39 0.79
C PHE A 129 -12.27 3.41 2.16
N ILE A 130 -11.35 4.36 2.39
CA ILE A 130 -10.75 4.63 3.70
C ILE A 130 -11.24 5.99 4.16
N SER A 131 -11.78 6.04 5.38
CA SER A 131 -12.01 7.30 6.09
C SER A 131 -10.83 7.58 7.01
N LYS A 132 -10.12 8.68 6.76
CA LYS A 132 -8.99 9.16 7.58
C LYS A 132 -9.46 10.40 8.34
N ASN A 133 -9.45 10.34 9.66
CA ASN A 133 -9.88 11.43 10.52
C ASN A 133 -8.76 11.78 11.49
N LYS A 134 -8.68 13.07 11.85
CA LYS A 134 -7.76 13.58 12.87
C LYS A 134 -8.56 14.05 14.07
N ILE A 135 -8.12 13.66 15.26
CA ILE A 135 -8.64 14.15 16.54
C ILE A 135 -7.51 14.93 17.19
N GLU A 136 -7.78 16.18 17.56
CA GLU A 136 -6.82 16.98 18.35
C GLU A 136 -6.85 16.50 19.80
N LEU A 137 -5.67 16.22 20.33
CA LEU A 137 -5.51 15.72 21.68
C LEU A 137 -5.09 16.85 22.59
N THR A 138 -5.69 16.94 23.77
CA THR A 138 -5.21 17.85 24.83
C THR A 138 -4.14 17.16 25.68
N PRO A 139 -3.27 17.91 26.39
CA PRO A 139 -2.21 17.32 27.21
C PRO A 139 -2.67 16.37 28.31
N GLU A 140 -3.95 16.48 28.73
CA GLU A 140 -4.51 15.61 29.76
C GLU A 140 -4.91 14.23 29.23
N ILE A 141 -4.96 14.04 27.91
CA ILE A 141 -5.38 12.79 27.29
C ILE A 141 -4.23 11.78 27.27
N ASN A 142 -4.36 10.73 28.06
CA ASN A 142 -3.43 9.60 28.04
C ASN A 142 -3.86 8.59 26.97
N ILE A 143 -3.16 8.63 25.81
CA ILE A 143 -3.47 7.76 24.65
C ILE A 143 -3.30 6.29 25.01
N ASP A 144 -2.24 5.92 25.71
CA ASP A 144 -1.94 4.53 26.05
C ASP A 144 -3.04 3.93 26.95
N ALA A 145 -3.53 4.69 27.91
CA ALA A 145 -4.64 4.28 28.76
C ALA A 145 -5.94 4.08 27.95
N ILE A 146 -6.19 4.92 26.95
CA ILE A 146 -7.34 4.79 26.05
C ILE A 146 -7.20 3.52 25.18
N LEU A 147 -6.04 3.31 24.56
CA LEU A 147 -5.79 2.14 23.73
C LEU A 147 -5.92 0.83 24.52
N GLU A 148 -5.39 0.76 25.74
CA GLU A 148 -5.55 -0.40 26.61
C GLU A 148 -7.02 -0.63 27.02
N THR A 149 -7.77 0.44 27.28
CA THR A 149 -9.21 0.36 27.56
C THR A 149 -9.99 -0.19 26.38
N LEU A 150 -9.71 0.31 25.18
CA LEU A 150 -10.32 -0.16 23.94
C LEU A 150 -9.96 -1.62 23.66
N LYS A 151 -8.70 -2.00 23.84
CA LYS A 151 -8.23 -3.38 23.68
C LYS A 151 -8.98 -4.35 24.60
N LYS A 152 -9.19 -3.97 25.86
CA LYS A 152 -9.99 -4.75 26.82
C LYS A 152 -11.46 -4.83 26.39
N LYS A 153 -12.05 -3.70 25.99
CA LYS A 153 -13.46 -3.62 25.57
C LYS A 153 -13.76 -4.50 24.35
N TYR A 154 -12.83 -4.57 23.40
CA TYR A 154 -12.98 -5.31 22.15
C TYR A 154 -12.20 -6.64 22.12
N ALA A 155 -11.77 -7.16 23.27
CA ALA A 155 -10.98 -8.39 23.38
C ALA A 155 -11.62 -9.64 22.73
N LYS A 156 -12.94 -9.62 22.47
CA LYS A 156 -13.67 -10.69 21.77
C LYS A 156 -13.59 -10.60 20.24
N HIS A 157 -13.00 -9.54 19.72
CA HIS A 157 -12.83 -9.31 18.28
C HIS A 157 -11.35 -9.50 17.86
N PRO A 158 -11.08 -9.85 16.61
CA PRO A 158 -9.72 -9.83 16.10
C PRO A 158 -9.14 -8.41 16.20
N ILE A 159 -8.05 -8.25 16.91
CA ILE A 159 -7.39 -6.96 17.14
C ILE A 159 -6.00 -7.00 16.51
N ASN A 160 -5.65 -5.99 15.72
CA ASN A 160 -4.31 -5.76 15.23
C ASN A 160 -3.67 -4.59 15.99
N THR A 161 -2.47 -4.83 16.54
CA THR A 161 -1.72 -3.85 17.34
C THR A 161 -0.39 -3.43 16.67
N ILE A 162 -0.21 -3.71 15.38
CA ILE A 162 1.02 -3.36 14.65
C ILE A 162 1.23 -1.84 14.63
N ASP A 163 0.12 -1.08 14.56
CA ASP A 163 0.15 0.39 14.54
C ASP A 163 -1.07 0.92 15.28
N GLY A 164 -0.92 1.10 16.59
CA GLY A 164 -2.03 1.44 17.49
C GLY A 164 -3.00 0.29 17.71
N LEU A 165 -4.28 0.52 17.45
CA LEU A 165 -5.34 -0.48 17.62
C LEU A 165 -6.28 -0.48 16.40
N LYS A 166 -6.40 -1.63 15.74
CA LYS A 166 -7.23 -1.80 14.55
C LYS A 166 -8.04 -3.09 14.62
#